data_212597241b3b8cc6febad27dd3f23fc0
#
_entry.id   212597241b3b8cc6febad27dd3f23fc0
#
_cell.length_a   1.000
_cell.length_b   1.000
_cell.length_c   1.000
_cell.angle_alpha   90.00
_cell.angle_beta   90.00
_cell.angle_gamma   90.00
#
_symmetry.space_group_name_H-M   'P 1'
#
loop_
_entity.id
_entity.type
_entity.pdbx_description
1 polymer ?
#
loop_
_entity_poly.entity_id
_entity_poly.type
_entity_poly.pdbx_seq_one_letter_code
_entity_poly.pdbx_strand_id
1 'polypeptide(L)'
;MKRINLNNSRKGDFAEYYAVTWLWDNGYEVFQNSGCSGPVDMIALKGDEVTLIDVKTFRERGRKSEGKPSGNFKKGTSLEPSHLRTKKQIEMGVKILGFNPETRELRFVEHIK
;
A
#
# COMPACT_ATOMS: atom_id res chain seq x y z
N MET A 1 3.67 8.39 -23.67
CA MET A 1 4.80 7.64 -23.34
C MET A 1 4.52 6.18 -23.20
N LYS A 2 5.39 5.35 -23.71
CA LYS A 2 5.18 3.97 -23.64
C LYS A 2 5.38 3.43 -22.28
N ARG A 3 4.51 2.58 -21.85
CA ARG A 3 4.63 1.99 -20.57
C ARG A 3 5.69 0.92 -20.53
N ILE A 4 6.50 0.93 -19.51
CA ILE A 4 7.51 -0.07 -19.38
C ILE A 4 6.92 -1.28 -18.72
N ASN A 5 7.25 -2.46 -19.25
CA ASN A 5 6.76 -3.68 -18.71
C ASN A 5 7.61 -4.07 -17.54
N LEU A 6 7.10 -4.02 -16.36
CA LEU A 6 7.86 -4.34 -15.16
C LEU A 6 7.50 -5.71 -14.66
N ASN A 7 8.48 -6.43 -14.14
CA ASN A 7 8.19 -7.72 -13.54
C ASN A 7 7.63 -7.42 -12.15
N ASN A 8 7.21 -8.43 -11.43
CA ASN A 8 6.58 -8.23 -10.14
C ASN A 8 7.44 -7.51 -9.12
N SER A 9 8.70 -7.79 -9.14
CA SER A 9 9.59 -7.17 -8.20
C SER A 9 9.67 -5.68 -8.44
N ARG A 10 9.80 -5.30 -9.73
CA ARG A 10 9.89 -3.91 -10.06
C ARG A 10 8.59 -3.18 -9.83
N LYS A 11 7.47 -3.84 -9.95
CA LYS A 11 6.20 -3.21 -9.69
C LYS A 11 6.11 -2.85 -8.21
N GLY A 12 6.63 -3.73 -7.35
CA GLY A 12 6.65 -3.45 -5.94
C GLY A 12 7.54 -2.27 -5.62
N ASP A 13 8.71 -2.21 -6.24
CA ASP A 13 9.64 -1.12 -6.01
C ASP A 13 9.03 0.20 -6.44
N PHE A 14 8.37 0.18 -7.58
CA PHE A 14 7.75 1.36 -8.14
C PHE A 14 6.72 1.90 -7.14
N ALA A 15 5.89 1.04 -6.61
CA ALA A 15 4.88 1.45 -5.65
C ALA A 15 5.52 2.01 -4.38
N GLU A 16 6.59 1.39 -3.93
CA GLU A 16 7.25 1.84 -2.72
C GLU A 16 7.87 3.22 -2.88
N TYR A 17 8.46 3.50 -4.03
CA TYR A 17 9.04 4.81 -4.23
C TYR A 17 7.96 5.90 -4.29
N TYR A 18 6.81 5.59 -4.87
CA TYR A 18 5.72 6.53 -4.87
C TYR A 18 5.23 6.73 -3.43
N ALA A 19 5.21 5.66 -2.65
CA ALA A 19 4.76 5.75 -1.27
C ALA A 19 5.68 6.65 -0.46
N VAL A 20 6.99 6.52 -0.65
CA VAL A 20 7.95 7.33 0.07
C VAL A 20 7.72 8.80 -0.25
N THR A 21 7.57 9.13 -1.51
CA THR A 21 7.38 10.51 -1.93
C THR A 21 6.08 11.07 -1.37
N TRP A 22 5.05 10.27 -1.41
CA TRP A 22 3.75 10.70 -0.90
C TRP A 22 3.82 10.94 0.62
N LEU A 23 4.52 10.07 1.34
CA LEU A 23 4.64 10.23 2.76
C LEU A 23 5.44 11.48 3.11
N TRP A 24 6.51 11.75 2.37
CA TRP A 24 7.27 12.97 2.58
C TRP A 24 6.37 14.18 2.37
N ASP A 25 5.56 14.13 1.31
CA ASP A 25 4.69 15.23 0.98
C ASP A 25 3.65 15.45 2.06
N ASN A 26 3.36 14.44 2.84
CA ASN A 26 2.39 14.54 3.91
C ASN A 26 3.04 14.73 5.28
N GLY A 27 4.31 15.04 5.30
CA GLY A 27 4.99 15.41 6.54
C GLY A 27 5.62 14.28 7.33
N TYR A 28 5.78 13.13 6.72
CA TYR A 28 6.39 12.00 7.42
C TYR A 28 7.86 11.86 7.10
N GLU A 29 8.58 11.29 8.06
CA GLU A 29 9.94 10.90 7.83
C GLU A 29 9.85 9.41 7.57
N VAL A 30 10.58 8.88 6.61
CA VAL A 30 10.42 7.51 6.18
C VAL A 30 11.69 6.70 6.33
N PHE A 31 11.55 5.48 6.86
CA PHE A 31 12.67 4.56 7.00
C PHE A 31 12.29 3.29 6.26
N GLN A 32 13.07 2.90 5.28
CA GLN A 32 12.74 1.74 4.49
C GLN A 32 13.43 0.48 4.99
N ASN A 33 12.81 -0.66 4.76
CA ASN A 33 13.37 -1.94 5.13
C ASN A 33 14.44 -2.28 4.11
N SER A 34 15.69 -2.18 4.49
CA SER A 34 16.76 -2.38 3.55
C SER A 34 16.93 -3.85 3.14
N GLY A 35 16.40 -4.78 3.94
CA GLY A 35 16.47 -6.18 3.58
C GLY A 35 15.43 -6.59 2.55
N CYS A 36 14.47 -5.73 2.32
CA CYS A 36 13.42 -5.97 1.34
C CYS A 36 12.57 -7.20 1.58
N SER A 37 12.50 -7.67 2.79
CA SER A 37 11.63 -8.78 3.08
C SER A 37 11.12 -8.63 4.50
N GLY A 38 10.09 -9.34 4.83
CA GLY A 38 9.52 -9.26 6.16
C GLY A 38 8.18 -8.56 6.14
N PRO A 39 7.55 -8.40 7.28
CA PRO A 39 6.19 -7.88 7.37
C PRO A 39 6.06 -6.37 7.22
N VAL A 40 7.16 -5.64 7.24
CA VAL A 40 7.10 -4.19 7.17
C VAL A 40 7.97 -3.69 6.04
N ASP A 41 7.39 -2.92 5.12
CA ASP A 41 8.14 -2.36 4.03
C ASP A 41 8.85 -1.08 4.45
N MET A 42 8.20 -0.29 5.27
CA MET A 42 8.78 0.96 5.71
C MET A 42 8.11 1.43 6.99
N ILE A 43 8.75 2.33 7.67
CA ILE A 43 8.22 2.93 8.88
C ILE A 43 8.13 4.42 8.63
N ALA A 44 7.00 5.01 8.96
CA ALA A 44 6.79 6.43 8.78
C ALA A 44 6.63 7.09 10.14
N LEU A 45 7.35 8.18 10.35
CA LEU A 45 7.33 8.88 11.60
C LEU A 45 6.80 10.28 11.40
N LYS A 46 5.80 10.67 12.17
CA LYS A 46 5.28 12.00 12.08
C LYS A 46 5.02 12.47 13.48
N GLY A 47 5.77 13.44 13.93
CA GLY A 47 5.70 13.87 15.30
C GLY A 47 6.15 12.71 16.17
N ASP A 48 5.31 12.27 17.08
CA ASP A 48 5.66 11.15 17.93
C ASP A 48 5.00 9.88 17.46
N GLU A 49 4.27 9.94 16.35
CA GLU A 49 3.55 8.79 15.88
C GLU A 49 4.37 7.94 14.93
N VAL A 50 4.43 6.67 15.19
CA VAL A 50 5.17 5.74 14.36
C VAL A 50 4.19 4.81 13.69
N THR A 51 4.26 4.70 12.36
CA THR A 51 3.37 3.85 11.61
C THR A 51 4.19 2.82 10.84
N LEU A 52 3.84 1.55 11.04
CA LEU A 52 4.49 0.48 10.29
C LEU A 52 3.67 0.25 9.04
N ILE A 53 4.31 0.21 7.89
CA ILE A 53 3.60 0.20 6.61
C ILE A 53 4.00 -0.95 5.71
N ASP A 54 2.99 -1.55 5.08
CA ASP A 54 3.20 -2.51 4.03
C ASP A 54 2.50 -1.93 2.81
N VAL A 55 3.23 -1.71 1.72
CA VAL A 55 2.67 -1.09 0.53
C VAL A 55 2.12 -2.16 -0.39
N LYS A 56 0.88 -2.02 -0.81
CA LYS A 56 0.28 -2.97 -1.73
C LYS A 56 -0.30 -2.24 -2.92
N THR A 57 -0.26 -2.89 -4.05
CA THR A 57 -0.75 -2.30 -5.29
C THR A 57 -2.18 -2.76 -5.53
N PHE A 58 -3.05 -1.83 -5.80
CA PHE A 58 -4.44 -2.14 -6.12
C PHE A 58 -4.83 -1.50 -7.44
N ARG A 59 -5.65 -2.19 -8.24
CA ARG A 59 -6.14 -1.64 -9.45
C ARG A 59 -7.59 -1.46 -9.31
N GLU A 60 -8.12 -0.38 -9.86
CA GLU A 60 -9.52 -0.16 -9.82
C GLU A 60 -10.14 -1.13 -10.76
N ARG A 61 -11.04 -1.95 -10.32
CA ARG A 61 -11.59 -2.94 -11.16
C ARG A 61 -12.46 -2.28 -12.10
N GLY A 62 -12.29 -2.47 -13.22
CA GLY A 62 -13.11 -1.88 -14.16
C GLY A 62 -14.31 -2.59 -14.29
N ARG A 63 -14.98 -2.28 -15.25
CA ARG A 63 -16.20 -2.86 -15.48
C ARG A 63 -16.08 -4.27 -15.73
N LYS A 64 -15.04 -4.69 -16.19
CA LYS A 64 -14.92 -6.03 -16.51
C LYS A 64 -15.11 -6.96 -15.44
N SER A 65 -14.81 -6.70 -14.32
CA SER A 65 -14.92 -7.72 -13.36
C SER A 65 -16.07 -7.55 -12.53
N GLU A 66 -17.04 -7.01 -13.03
CA GLU A 66 -18.18 -6.75 -12.32
C GLU A 66 -18.44 -7.75 -11.28
N GLY A 67 -18.78 -7.40 -10.16
CA GLY A 67 -19.15 -8.26 -9.12
C GLY A 67 -18.08 -8.97 -8.38
N LYS A 68 -16.90 -8.70 -8.75
CA LYS A 68 -15.84 -9.35 -8.11
C LYS A 68 -14.94 -8.46 -7.40
N PRO A 69 -15.25 -8.05 -6.24
CA PRO A 69 -14.42 -7.11 -5.52
C PRO A 69 -13.24 -7.91 -5.05
N SER A 70 -12.12 -7.44 -5.11
CA SER A 70 -11.02 -8.16 -4.57
C SER A 70 -9.84 -7.29 -4.38
N GLY A 71 -9.73 -6.68 -3.30
CA GLY A 71 -8.57 -5.95 -2.97
C GLY A 71 -8.37 -4.65 -3.68
N ASN A 72 -9.35 -4.20 -4.43
CA ASN A 72 -9.19 -2.97 -5.12
C ASN A 72 -9.78 -1.85 -4.33
N PHE A 73 -9.40 -0.62 -4.64
CA PHE A 73 -10.00 0.51 -4.01
C PHE A 73 -11.42 0.57 -4.51
N LYS A 74 -12.37 0.53 -3.61
CA LYS A 74 -13.71 0.62 -4.02
C LYS A 74 -14.23 1.90 -3.50
N LYS A 75 -14.87 2.64 -4.33
CA LYS A 75 -15.41 3.87 -3.97
C LYS A 75 -16.29 3.72 -2.80
N GLY A 76 -16.09 4.46 -1.79
CA GLY A 76 -16.91 4.40 -0.62
C GLY A 76 -16.63 3.27 0.34
N THR A 77 -15.66 2.46 0.04
CA THR A 77 -15.34 1.35 0.89
C THR A 77 -14.00 1.58 1.52
N SER A 78 -13.90 1.46 2.81
CA SER A 78 -12.64 1.64 3.43
C SER A 78 -12.22 0.43 4.22
N LEU A 79 -12.95 -0.66 4.13
CA LEU A 79 -12.60 -1.84 4.90
C LEU A 79 -11.64 -2.73 4.14
N GLU A 80 -10.73 -3.29 4.85
CA GLU A 80 -9.75 -4.14 4.25
C GLU A 80 -10.23 -5.57 4.21
N PRO A 81 -10.04 -6.29 3.12
CA PRO A 81 -10.36 -7.69 3.06
C PRO A 81 -9.42 -8.42 4.01
N SER A 82 -9.91 -9.45 4.63
CA SER A 82 -9.14 -10.15 5.64
C SER A 82 -7.83 -10.70 5.14
N HIS A 83 -7.67 -10.91 3.85
CA HIS A 83 -6.43 -11.48 3.36
C HIS A 83 -5.33 -10.48 3.08
N LEU A 84 -5.59 -9.20 3.26
CA LEU A 84 -4.56 -8.22 2.96
C LEU A 84 -3.41 -8.21 3.95
N ARG A 85 -3.67 -8.51 5.19
CA ARG A 85 -2.61 -8.53 6.19
C ARG A 85 -2.45 -9.93 6.74
N THR A 86 -1.23 -10.33 6.99
CA THR A 86 -0.98 -11.61 7.62
C THR A 86 -1.28 -11.47 9.11
N LYS A 87 -1.37 -12.60 9.78
CA LYS A 87 -1.63 -12.59 11.19
C LYS A 87 -0.53 -11.84 11.91
N LYS A 88 0.71 -12.03 11.52
CA LYS A 88 1.80 -11.35 12.14
C LYS A 88 1.69 -9.86 11.96
N GLN A 89 1.29 -9.41 10.78
CA GLN A 89 1.16 -8.00 10.51
C GLN A 89 0.05 -7.39 11.38
N ILE A 90 -1.03 -8.12 11.57
CA ILE A 90 -2.11 -7.63 12.40
C ILE A 90 -1.62 -7.49 13.83
N GLU A 91 -0.89 -8.47 14.31
CA GLU A 91 -0.37 -8.42 15.67
C GLU A 91 0.59 -7.26 15.87
N MET A 92 1.35 -6.92 14.86
CA MET A 92 2.31 -5.85 14.94
C MET A 92 1.69 -4.47 14.71
N GLY A 93 0.47 -4.43 14.25
CA GLY A 93 -0.17 -3.15 13.96
C GLY A 93 0.25 -2.53 12.64
N VAL A 94 0.66 -3.37 11.70
CA VAL A 94 1.08 -2.87 10.39
C VAL A 94 -0.13 -2.37 9.63
N LYS A 95 0.01 -1.24 8.95
CA LYS A 95 -1.05 -0.70 8.14
C LYS A 95 -0.73 -0.89 6.67
N ILE A 96 -1.76 -1.07 5.87
CA ILE A 96 -1.57 -1.22 4.44
C ILE A 96 -1.71 0.15 3.78
N LEU A 97 -0.73 0.52 3.00
CA LEU A 97 -0.80 1.74 2.21
C LEU A 97 -1.03 1.28 0.78
N GLY A 98 -2.20 1.54 0.26
CA GLY A 98 -2.57 1.07 -1.07
C GLY A 98 -2.18 2.05 -2.15
N PHE A 99 -1.65 1.54 -3.23
CA PHE A 99 -1.21 2.34 -4.36
C PHE A 99 -1.92 1.88 -5.62
N ASN A 100 -2.51 2.81 -6.33
CA ASN A 100 -3.16 2.51 -7.59
C ASN A 100 -2.19 2.90 -8.71
N PRO A 101 -1.64 1.94 -9.43
CA PRO A 101 -0.63 2.24 -10.43
C PRO A 101 -1.16 3.01 -11.64
N GLU A 102 -2.46 3.00 -11.85
CA GLU A 102 -3.02 3.71 -12.97
C GLU A 102 -3.25 5.18 -12.68
N THR A 103 -3.72 5.49 -11.50
CA THR A 103 -3.97 6.88 -11.14
C THR A 103 -2.85 7.45 -10.30
N ARG A 104 -1.99 6.61 -9.76
CA ARG A 104 -0.88 6.95 -8.88
C ARG A 104 -1.39 7.45 -7.53
N GLU A 105 -2.59 7.11 -7.18
CA GLU A 105 -3.13 7.51 -5.91
C GLU A 105 -2.66 6.60 -4.81
N LEU A 106 -2.48 7.16 -3.63
CA LEU A 106 -2.10 6.39 -2.46
C LEU A 106 -3.07 6.71 -1.34
N ARG A 107 -3.40 5.71 -0.56
CA ARG A 107 -4.19 5.97 0.64
C ARG A 107 -4.08 4.78 1.57
N PHE A 108 -4.19 5.08 2.85
CA PHE A 108 -4.17 4.02 3.83
C PHE A 108 -5.50 3.28 3.79
N VAL A 109 -5.43 1.98 3.90
CA VAL A 109 -6.61 1.16 3.91
C VAL A 109 -7.09 1.08 5.35
N GLU A 110 -8.37 1.25 5.56
CA GLU A 110 -8.88 1.15 6.90
C GLU A 110 -9.03 -0.29 7.28
N HIS A 111 -8.64 -0.62 8.48
CA HIS A 111 -8.66 -2.00 8.93
C HIS A 111 -9.78 -2.25 9.91
N ILE A 112 -10.30 -3.45 9.85
CA ILE A 112 -11.35 -3.83 10.73
C ILE A 112 -10.69 -4.35 11.97
N LYS A 113 -11.16 -3.92 13.13
CA LYS A 113 -10.55 -4.38 14.35
C LYS A 113 -11.06 -5.67 14.84
#